data_1749e7d31d31d252aede968fac344822
#
_entry.id   1749e7d31d31d252aede968fac344822
#
_cell.length_a   1.000
_cell.length_b   1.000
_cell.length_c   1.000
_cell.angle_alpha   90.00
_cell.angle_beta   90.00
_cell.angle_gamma   90.00
#
_symmetry.space_group_name_H-M   'P 1'
#
loop_
_entity.id
_entity.type
_entity.pdbx_description
1 polymer ?
#
loop_
_entity_poly.entity_id
_entity_poly.type
_entity_poly.pdbx_seq_one_letter_code
_entity_poly.pdbx_strand_id
1 'polypeptide(L)'
;MREPLSPHSIVEAAGLLLVTYDDNDKSRPDQFLLMRHRDRWDLPKGHCEAGESLVETALRETHEETGISADDISLIAGFSFSLQYPVTYASPQVVSFTKKVTYFLGWITTARPVRCTEHEGYEWFKWSPPHSIQVETIDPLLTAAAAFFERESRSS
;
A
#
# COMPACT_ATOMS: atom_id res chain seq x y z
N MET A 1 8.33 1.50 27.55
CA MET A 1 8.56 2.92 27.23
C MET A 1 9.30 3.01 25.89
N ARG A 2 8.77 3.83 24.99
CA ARG A 2 9.45 4.01 23.69
C ARG A 2 10.64 4.93 23.84
N GLU A 3 11.71 4.61 23.14
CA GLU A 3 12.83 5.52 23.03
C GLU A 3 12.43 6.77 22.23
N PRO A 4 12.98 7.93 22.57
CA PRO A 4 12.70 9.12 21.76
C PRO A 4 13.13 8.94 20.32
N LEU A 5 12.34 9.45 19.38
CA LEU A 5 12.68 9.39 17.96
C LEU A 5 13.87 10.30 17.68
N SER A 6 14.75 9.84 16.81
CA SER A 6 15.94 10.57 16.35
C SER A 6 16.10 10.40 14.84
N PRO A 7 17.02 11.15 14.21
CA PRO A 7 17.30 10.99 12.79
C PRO A 7 17.74 9.57 12.40
N HIS A 8 18.22 8.79 13.37
CA HIS A 8 18.63 7.39 13.16
C HIS A 8 17.51 6.41 13.42
N SER A 9 16.37 6.84 13.96
CA SER A 9 15.23 5.98 14.22
C SER A 9 14.53 5.63 12.92
N ILE A 10 14.13 4.34 12.79
CA ILE A 10 13.33 3.88 11.67
C ILE A 10 11.95 3.51 12.21
N VAL A 11 10.94 4.18 11.70
CA VAL A 11 9.55 3.88 12.06
C VAL A 11 8.95 3.07 10.90
N GLU A 12 8.50 1.86 11.20
CA GLU A 12 7.95 0.98 10.18
C GLU A 12 6.45 1.14 10.03
N ALA A 13 6.02 1.15 8.77
CA ALA A 13 4.63 1.15 8.37
C ALA A 13 4.45 0.11 7.28
N ALA A 14 3.22 -0.32 7.07
CA ALA A 14 2.92 -1.28 6.01
C ALA A 14 1.58 -0.95 5.38
N GLY A 15 1.44 -1.30 4.12
CA GLY A 15 0.23 -1.07 3.36
C GLY A 15 0.02 -2.11 2.29
N LEU A 16 -1.05 -1.95 1.54
CA LEU A 16 -1.50 -2.94 0.59
C LEU A 16 -1.91 -2.29 -0.72
N LEU A 17 -1.43 -2.86 -1.82
CA LEU A 17 -1.95 -2.56 -3.14
C LEU A 17 -3.00 -3.62 -3.46
N LEU A 18 -4.27 -3.22 -3.46
CA LEU A 18 -5.38 -4.10 -3.79
C LEU A 18 -5.62 -4.09 -5.29
N VAL A 19 -5.71 -5.27 -5.88
CA VAL A 19 -5.98 -5.44 -7.30
C VAL A 19 -7.14 -6.41 -7.49
N THR A 20 -7.88 -6.23 -8.58
CA THR A 20 -8.93 -7.16 -8.98
C THR A 20 -8.44 -8.03 -10.13
N TYR A 21 -9.10 -9.16 -10.33
CA TYR A 21 -8.75 -10.09 -11.42
C TYR A 21 -9.29 -9.58 -12.75
N ASP A 22 -8.54 -9.86 -13.80
CA ASP A 22 -9.06 -9.79 -15.16
C ASP A 22 -9.94 -11.02 -15.41
N ASP A 23 -11.16 -10.82 -15.91
CA ASP A 23 -12.10 -11.94 -16.15
C ASP A 23 -11.58 -12.94 -17.16
N ASN A 24 -10.76 -12.48 -18.10
CA ASN A 24 -10.22 -13.35 -19.15
C ASN A 24 -8.89 -14.00 -18.76
N ASP A 25 -8.19 -13.44 -17.78
CA ASP A 25 -6.90 -13.95 -17.33
C ASP A 25 -6.73 -13.67 -15.83
N LYS A 26 -6.99 -14.70 -15.02
CA LYS A 26 -6.95 -14.58 -13.56
C LYS A 26 -5.55 -14.33 -12.99
N SER A 27 -4.51 -14.43 -13.80
CA SER A 27 -3.15 -14.10 -13.38
C SER A 27 -2.82 -12.61 -13.58
N ARG A 28 -3.73 -11.87 -14.21
CA ARG A 28 -3.54 -10.47 -14.55
C ARG A 28 -4.50 -9.57 -13.80
N PRO A 29 -4.02 -8.44 -13.25
CA PRO A 29 -4.92 -7.45 -12.65
C PRO A 29 -5.82 -6.78 -13.70
N ASP A 30 -7.01 -6.38 -13.26
CA ASP A 30 -7.93 -5.57 -14.04
C ASP A 30 -7.94 -4.13 -13.53
N GLN A 31 -8.10 -3.95 -12.22
CA GLN A 31 -8.13 -2.64 -11.58
C GLN A 31 -7.31 -2.66 -10.30
N PHE A 32 -6.90 -1.49 -9.84
CA PHE A 32 -6.23 -1.34 -8.55
C PHE A 32 -6.75 -0.11 -7.83
N LEU A 33 -6.66 -0.14 -6.50
CA LEU A 33 -7.22 0.90 -5.63
C LEU A 33 -6.15 1.91 -5.22
N LEU A 34 -6.46 3.19 -5.41
CA LEU A 34 -5.72 4.28 -4.79
C LEU A 34 -6.67 5.12 -3.94
N MET A 35 -6.15 5.65 -2.83
CA MET A 35 -6.86 6.52 -1.93
C MET A 35 -6.46 7.97 -2.20
N ARG A 36 -7.42 8.89 -2.09
CA ARG A 36 -7.17 10.32 -2.29
C ARG A 36 -6.88 11.00 -0.96
N HIS A 37 -5.74 11.66 -0.85
CA HIS A 37 -5.37 12.41 0.34
C HIS A 37 -4.95 13.82 -0.06
N ARG A 38 -5.83 14.80 0.20
CA ARG A 38 -5.62 16.20 -0.22
C ARG A 38 -5.41 16.26 -1.73
N ASP A 39 -4.22 16.62 -2.17
CA ASP A 39 -3.89 16.79 -3.59
C ASP A 39 -3.03 15.66 -4.16
N ARG A 40 -2.94 14.54 -3.44
CA ARG A 40 -2.10 13.41 -3.87
C ARG A 40 -2.83 12.09 -3.70
N TRP A 41 -2.29 11.06 -4.35
CA TRP A 41 -2.77 9.68 -4.20
C TRP A 41 -1.94 8.94 -3.15
N ASP A 42 -2.58 7.98 -2.53
CA ASP A 42 -1.99 7.19 -1.46
C ASP A 42 -2.55 5.77 -1.50
N LEU A 43 -2.04 4.92 -0.62
CA LEU A 43 -2.50 3.55 -0.45
C LEU A 43 -2.96 3.38 1.00
N PRO A 44 -3.86 2.40 1.25
CA PRO A 44 -4.16 2.07 2.65
C PRO A 44 -2.88 1.61 3.33
N LYS A 45 -2.49 2.28 4.40
CA LYS A 45 -1.26 1.98 5.14
C LYS A 45 -1.27 2.65 6.49
N GLY A 46 -0.40 2.19 7.36
CA GLY A 46 -0.20 2.84 8.65
C GLY A 46 0.93 2.20 9.45
N HIS A 47 1.18 2.76 10.59
CA HIS A 47 2.28 2.34 11.47
C HIS A 47 2.02 0.99 12.10
N CYS A 48 3.09 0.19 12.20
CA CYS A 48 3.03 -1.10 12.87
C CYS A 48 2.83 -0.92 14.37
N GLU A 49 1.98 -1.77 14.94
CA GLU A 49 1.80 -1.84 16.38
C GLU A 49 2.74 -2.89 16.95
N ALA A 50 3.00 -2.79 18.26
CA ALA A 50 3.90 -3.72 18.94
C ALA A 50 3.41 -5.16 18.77
N GLY A 51 4.32 -6.06 18.36
CA GLY A 51 4.02 -7.47 18.15
C GLY A 51 3.35 -7.79 16.83
N GLU A 52 3.07 -6.80 16.02
CA GLU A 52 2.40 -6.96 14.74
C GLU A 52 3.43 -7.17 13.61
N SER A 53 3.19 -8.15 12.74
CA SER A 53 4.00 -8.30 11.54
C SER A 53 3.62 -7.24 10.51
N LEU A 54 4.48 -7.03 9.52
CA LEU A 54 4.19 -6.07 8.45
C LEU A 54 2.92 -6.44 7.68
N VAL A 55 2.71 -7.74 7.41
CA VAL A 55 1.50 -8.20 6.72
C VAL A 55 0.25 -7.94 7.58
N GLU A 56 0.33 -8.23 8.87
CA GLU A 56 -0.77 -7.98 9.79
C GLU A 56 -1.11 -6.48 9.84
N THR A 57 -0.10 -5.63 9.86
CA THR A 57 -0.27 -4.18 9.81
C THR A 57 -0.98 -3.76 8.52
N ALA A 58 -0.50 -4.27 7.38
CA ALA A 58 -1.07 -3.92 6.08
C ALA A 58 -2.55 -4.30 6.00
N LEU A 59 -2.91 -5.48 6.47
CA LEU A 59 -4.30 -5.95 6.48
C LEU A 59 -5.17 -5.15 7.45
N ARG A 60 -4.67 -4.88 8.65
CA ARG A 60 -5.42 -4.09 9.64
C ARG A 60 -5.68 -2.68 9.14
N GLU A 61 -4.65 -2.01 8.65
CA GLU A 61 -4.77 -0.63 8.14
C GLU A 61 -5.69 -0.57 6.92
N THR A 62 -5.62 -1.57 6.04
CA THR A 62 -6.53 -1.64 4.90
C THR A 62 -7.98 -1.74 5.36
N HIS A 63 -8.25 -2.58 6.35
CA HIS A 63 -9.60 -2.69 6.91
C HIS A 63 -10.07 -1.37 7.53
N GLU A 64 -9.21 -0.73 8.32
CA GLU A 64 -9.54 0.54 8.97
C GLU A 64 -9.82 1.66 7.97
N GLU A 65 -9.04 1.74 6.90
CA GLU A 65 -9.09 2.85 5.95
C GLU A 65 -10.06 2.64 4.79
N THR A 66 -10.43 1.40 4.50
CA THR A 66 -11.29 1.08 3.34
C THR A 66 -12.57 0.33 3.70
N GLY A 67 -12.62 -0.29 4.85
CA GLY A 67 -13.70 -1.19 5.22
C GLY A 67 -13.58 -2.59 4.63
N ILE A 68 -12.54 -2.87 3.86
CA ILE A 68 -12.34 -4.18 3.22
C ILE A 68 -11.66 -5.11 4.22
N SER A 69 -12.35 -6.20 4.57
CA SER A 69 -11.86 -7.18 5.55
C SER A 69 -10.75 -8.05 4.98
N ALA A 70 -9.84 -8.48 5.85
CA ALA A 70 -8.81 -9.45 5.49
C ALA A 70 -9.41 -10.75 4.93
N ASP A 71 -10.60 -11.11 5.36
CA ASP A 71 -11.29 -12.32 4.85
C ASP A 71 -11.62 -12.23 3.36
N ASP A 72 -11.73 -11.01 2.84
CA ASP A 72 -12.04 -10.79 1.42
C ASP A 72 -10.78 -10.60 0.57
N ILE A 73 -9.62 -10.61 1.19
CA ILE A 73 -8.35 -10.35 0.52
C ILE A 73 -7.52 -11.63 0.45
N SER A 74 -7.11 -11.99 -0.76
CA SER A 74 -6.14 -13.09 -0.97
C SER A 74 -4.77 -12.49 -1.16
N LEU A 75 -3.89 -12.65 -0.18
CA LEU A 75 -2.53 -12.13 -0.25
C LEU A 75 -1.75 -12.84 -1.36
N ILE A 76 -0.94 -12.08 -2.06
CA ILE A 76 -0.09 -12.59 -3.13
C ILE A 76 1.31 -12.80 -2.57
N ALA A 77 1.74 -14.06 -2.49
CA ALA A 77 3.06 -14.39 -1.97
C ALA A 77 4.18 -13.95 -2.92
N GLY A 78 5.34 -13.66 -2.35
CA GLY A 78 6.55 -13.38 -3.13
C GLY A 78 6.75 -11.94 -3.55
N PHE A 79 5.87 -11.03 -3.14
CA PHE A 79 6.02 -9.62 -3.46
C PHE A 79 6.07 -8.76 -2.20
N SER A 80 7.04 -7.86 -2.16
CA SER A 80 7.04 -6.71 -1.26
C SER A 80 7.83 -5.59 -1.89
N PHE A 81 7.48 -4.37 -1.57
CA PHE A 81 8.17 -3.19 -2.08
C PHE A 81 8.23 -2.16 -0.97
N SER A 82 9.42 -1.63 -0.70
CA SER A 82 9.63 -0.68 0.40
C SER A 82 10.12 0.66 -0.09
N LEU A 83 9.64 1.71 0.56
CA LEU A 83 10.11 3.08 0.37
C LEU A 83 10.59 3.61 1.72
N GLN A 84 11.67 4.36 1.71
CA GLN A 84 12.15 5.06 2.90
C GLN A 84 12.25 6.54 2.62
N TYR A 85 11.84 7.34 3.57
CA TYR A 85 11.93 8.78 3.44
C TYR A 85 12.02 9.44 4.82
N PRO A 86 12.67 10.63 4.90
CA PRO A 86 12.75 11.35 6.15
C PRO A 86 11.41 12.01 6.47
N VAL A 87 11.08 12.04 7.76
CA VAL A 87 9.89 12.73 8.27
C VAL A 87 10.36 13.68 9.36
N THR A 88 9.86 14.91 9.34
CA THR A 88 10.16 15.90 10.36
C THR A 88 8.86 16.55 10.82
N TYR A 89 8.64 16.55 12.13
CA TYR A 89 7.56 17.30 12.77
C TYR A 89 8.18 18.49 13.49
N ALA A 90 7.57 19.66 13.36
CA ALA A 90 8.12 20.90 13.87
C ALA A 90 7.48 21.42 15.15
N SER A 91 6.45 20.76 15.67
CA SER A 91 5.70 21.23 16.85
C SER A 91 5.29 20.07 17.74
N PRO A 92 5.44 20.19 19.07
CA PRO A 92 6.03 21.28 19.84
C PRO A 92 7.55 21.34 19.76
N GLN A 93 8.19 20.24 19.38
CA GLN A 93 9.64 20.14 19.21
C GLN A 93 9.93 19.60 17.82
N VAL A 94 11.12 19.92 17.27
CA VAL A 94 11.56 19.35 16.02
C VAL A 94 11.94 17.89 16.26
N VAL A 95 11.19 16.97 15.63
CA VAL A 95 11.44 15.53 15.70
C VAL A 95 11.63 15.01 14.28
N SER A 96 12.77 14.39 14.03
CA SER A 96 13.09 13.81 12.73
C SER A 96 13.36 12.33 12.89
N PHE A 97 12.92 11.56 11.90
CA PHE A 97 13.17 10.11 11.86
C PHE A 97 13.02 9.63 10.41
N THR A 98 13.40 8.39 10.14
CA THR A 98 13.18 7.76 8.84
C THR A 98 11.93 6.90 8.92
N LYS A 99 11.04 7.06 7.98
CA LYS A 99 9.86 6.21 7.84
C LYS A 99 10.12 5.20 6.72
N LYS A 100 9.90 3.92 7.03
CA LYS A 100 9.99 2.84 6.04
C LYS A 100 8.61 2.25 5.87
N VAL A 101 8.07 2.35 4.66
CA VAL A 101 6.76 1.77 4.32
C VAL A 101 6.98 0.57 3.42
N THR A 102 6.42 -0.57 3.80
CA THR A 102 6.47 -1.79 3.01
C THR A 102 5.08 -2.10 2.48
N TYR A 103 4.98 -2.30 1.17
CA TYR A 103 3.71 -2.60 0.51
C TYR A 103 3.68 -4.05 0.05
N PHE A 104 2.52 -4.68 0.22
CA PHE A 104 2.23 -6.02 -0.25
C PHE A 104 1.13 -5.96 -1.30
N LEU A 105 0.88 -7.08 -1.97
CA LEU A 105 -0.19 -7.20 -2.96
C LEU A 105 -1.31 -8.08 -2.43
N GLY A 106 -2.54 -7.72 -2.74
CA GLY A 106 -3.69 -8.53 -2.40
C GLY A 106 -4.72 -8.53 -3.52
N TRP A 107 -5.29 -9.72 -3.80
CA TRP A 107 -6.39 -9.87 -4.73
C TRP A 107 -7.71 -9.69 -4.01
N ILE A 108 -8.65 -9.00 -4.65
CA ILE A 108 -10.07 -9.08 -4.30
C ILE A 108 -10.85 -9.41 -5.58
N THR A 109 -12.05 -9.95 -5.42
CA THR A 109 -12.80 -10.45 -6.57
C THR A 109 -13.31 -9.36 -7.49
N THR A 110 -13.79 -8.26 -6.92
CA THR A 110 -14.36 -7.16 -7.69
C THR A 110 -14.03 -5.82 -7.04
N ALA A 111 -13.93 -4.78 -7.86
CA ALA A 111 -13.88 -3.41 -7.36
C ALA A 111 -15.20 -3.13 -6.64
N ARG A 112 -15.12 -2.58 -5.45
CA ARG A 112 -16.29 -2.33 -4.60
C ARG A 112 -16.24 -0.92 -4.01
N PRO A 113 -17.37 -0.41 -3.50
CA PRO A 113 -17.35 0.84 -2.76
C PRO A 113 -16.41 0.76 -1.55
N VAL A 114 -15.68 1.84 -1.33
CA VAL A 114 -14.70 1.95 -0.25
C VAL A 114 -15.22 2.97 0.75
N ARG A 115 -15.15 2.61 2.04
CA ARG A 115 -15.53 3.53 3.11
C ARG A 115 -14.27 4.26 3.59
N CYS A 116 -14.15 5.52 3.20
CA CYS A 116 -13.01 6.33 3.60
C CYS A 116 -13.17 6.80 5.06
N THR A 117 -12.09 6.73 5.83
CA THR A 117 -12.04 7.24 7.19
C THR A 117 -11.17 8.49 7.27
N GLU A 118 -9.90 8.38 6.88
CA GLU A 118 -8.97 9.50 6.90
C GLU A 118 -8.74 10.12 5.52
N HIS A 119 -9.03 9.38 4.46
CA HIS A 119 -8.85 9.86 3.10
C HIS A 119 -10.10 10.59 2.60
N GLU A 120 -9.90 11.50 1.66
CA GLU A 120 -10.99 12.32 1.08
C GLU A 120 -11.81 11.56 0.04
N GLY A 121 -11.27 10.47 -0.49
CA GLY A 121 -11.94 9.68 -1.51
C GLY A 121 -11.08 8.53 -1.96
N TYR A 122 -11.51 7.89 -3.02
CA TYR A 122 -10.80 6.76 -3.59
C TYR A 122 -11.14 6.63 -5.06
N GLU A 123 -10.33 5.83 -5.77
CA GLU A 123 -10.64 5.48 -7.16
C GLU A 123 -10.05 4.11 -7.48
N TRP A 124 -10.81 3.32 -8.22
CA TRP A 124 -10.32 2.10 -8.83
C TRP A 124 -9.79 2.45 -10.22
N PHE A 125 -8.48 2.33 -10.39
CA PHE A 125 -7.81 2.64 -11.65
C PHE A 125 -7.69 1.39 -12.50
N LYS A 126 -7.78 1.54 -13.81
CA LYS A 126 -7.54 0.44 -14.72
C LYS A 126 -6.07 0.05 -14.69
N TRP A 127 -5.79 -1.26 -14.68
CA TRP A 127 -4.43 -1.78 -14.75
C TRP A 127 -3.93 -1.71 -16.19
N SER A 128 -3.01 -0.80 -16.47
CA SER A 128 -2.46 -0.60 -17.83
C SER A 128 -1.03 -0.07 -17.76
N PRO A 129 -0.08 -0.90 -17.27
CA PRO A 129 1.31 -0.44 -17.19
C PRO A 129 1.90 -0.12 -18.57
N PRO A 130 2.85 0.85 -18.65
CA PRO A 130 3.39 1.61 -17.53
C PRO A 130 2.45 2.70 -17.05
N HIS A 131 2.48 2.95 -15.75
CA HIS A 131 1.65 3.98 -15.13
C HIS A 131 2.45 5.25 -14.85
N SER A 132 1.80 6.40 -15.02
CA SER A 132 2.39 7.70 -14.74
C SER A 132 1.38 8.51 -13.92
N ILE A 133 1.31 8.20 -12.63
CA ILE A 133 0.31 8.77 -11.72
C ILE A 133 0.98 9.70 -10.71
N GLN A 134 1.99 9.19 -10.00
CA GLN A 134 2.68 9.93 -8.96
C GLN A 134 4.11 9.39 -8.84
N VAL A 135 5.07 10.19 -9.27
CA VAL A 135 6.44 9.75 -9.54
C VAL A 135 7.17 9.21 -8.31
N GLU A 136 7.00 9.86 -7.16
CA GLU A 136 7.84 9.53 -6.00
C GLU A 136 7.34 8.34 -5.20
N THR A 137 6.03 8.13 -5.12
CA THR A 137 5.46 7.18 -4.17
C THR A 137 4.60 6.09 -4.79
N ILE A 138 3.94 6.36 -5.90
CA ILE A 138 3.00 5.41 -6.52
C ILE A 138 3.63 4.67 -7.71
N ASP A 139 4.22 5.41 -8.62
CA ASP A 139 4.76 4.84 -9.86
C ASP A 139 5.84 3.77 -9.62
N PRO A 140 6.79 3.96 -8.67
CA PRO A 140 7.77 2.90 -8.41
C PRO A 140 7.14 1.59 -7.93
N LEU A 141 6.14 1.68 -7.07
CA LEU A 141 5.41 0.50 -6.59
C LEU A 141 4.68 -0.20 -7.74
N LEU A 142 3.98 0.56 -8.59
CA LEU A 142 3.26 -0.01 -9.72
C LEU A 142 4.20 -0.64 -10.75
N THR A 143 5.36 -0.04 -10.96
CA THR A 143 6.39 -0.61 -11.85
C THR A 143 6.90 -1.94 -11.30
N ALA A 144 7.18 -2.01 -10.00
CA ALA A 144 7.62 -3.25 -9.36
C ALA A 144 6.53 -4.32 -9.42
N ALA A 145 5.28 -3.95 -9.17
CA ALA A 145 4.15 -4.87 -9.22
C ALA A 145 3.94 -5.40 -10.65
N ALA A 146 4.05 -4.53 -11.66
CA ALA A 146 3.91 -4.94 -13.06
C ALA A 146 4.98 -5.96 -13.44
N ALA A 147 6.22 -5.72 -13.04
CA ALA A 147 7.32 -6.66 -13.30
C ALA A 147 7.06 -8.00 -12.61
N PHE A 148 6.55 -7.97 -11.39
CA PHE A 148 6.21 -9.18 -10.64
C PHE A 148 5.13 -9.99 -11.37
N PHE A 149 4.03 -9.37 -11.76
CA PHE A 149 2.95 -10.06 -12.47
C PHE A 149 3.41 -10.63 -13.80
N GLU A 150 4.28 -9.93 -14.50
CA GLU A 150 4.86 -10.45 -15.74
C GLU A 150 5.67 -11.71 -15.53
N ARG A 151 6.53 -11.74 -14.49
CA ARG A 151 7.33 -12.92 -14.16
C ARG A 151 6.44 -14.09 -13.76
N GLU A 152 5.42 -13.85 -12.96
CA GLU A 152 4.52 -14.90 -12.50
C GLU A 152 3.72 -15.50 -13.68
N SER A 153 3.27 -14.68 -14.62
CA SER A 153 2.54 -15.19 -15.78
C SER A 153 3.42 -16.02 -16.70
N ARG A 154 4.73 -15.76 -16.76
CA ARG A 154 5.69 -16.54 -17.54
C ARG A 154 6.05 -17.87 -16.89
N SER A 155 5.88 -17.97 -15.58
CA SER A 155 6.27 -19.16 -14.80
C SER A 155 5.17 -20.23 -14.76
N SER A 156 3.98 -19.90 -15.22
CA SER A 156 2.82 -20.81 -15.16
C SER A 156 2.58 -21.55 -16.46
#